data_a2990e3a53ac10e70ea44c98d5bea21c
#
_entry.id   a2990e3a53ac10e70ea44c98d5bea21c
#
_cell.length_a   1.000
_cell.length_b   1.000
_cell.length_c   1.000
_cell.angle_alpha   90.00
_cell.angle_beta   90.00
_cell.angle_gamma   90.00
#
_symmetry.space_group_name_H-M   'P 1'
#
loop_
_entity.id
_entity.type
_entity.pdbx_description
1 polymer ?
#
loop_
_entity_poly.entity_id
_entity_poly.type
_entity_poly.pdbx_seq_one_letter_code
_entity_poly.pdbx_strand_id
1 'polypeptide(L)'
;MQFKNDLARGLKIEIDDVQENQFELYYEFLIEYNKITNLTRITEKDEVYYKHFYDSLTMASSLNMNDVQSICDMGSGAGFPSIPLKIIYPHLQITIVDSLNKRIVFLKKLIEKLDLNNVTLVHDRVEHYALDHQQQFDIVTARALGNLSLISEMGIPMTKMNGRFIALKGIN
;
A
#
# COMPACT_ATOMS: atom_id res chain seq x y z
N MET A 1 4.12 -7.83 -20.84
CA MET A 1 5.21 -7.55 -19.84
C MET A 1 5.45 -8.78 -18.98
N GLN A 2 6.69 -9.07 -18.57
CA GLN A 2 7.01 -10.24 -17.73
C GLN A 2 6.26 -10.20 -16.39
N PHE A 3 6.19 -9.02 -15.77
CA PHE A 3 5.47 -8.78 -14.52
C PHE A 3 4.00 -9.26 -14.55
N LYS A 4 3.26 -8.95 -15.62
CA LYS A 4 1.87 -9.42 -15.83
C LYS A 4 1.77 -10.94 -15.81
N ASN A 5 2.70 -11.61 -16.48
CA ASN A 5 2.74 -13.08 -16.51
C ASN A 5 3.08 -13.67 -15.13
N ASP A 6 3.97 -13.03 -14.38
CA ASP A 6 4.39 -13.50 -13.06
C ASP A 6 3.29 -13.29 -12.01
N LEU A 7 2.52 -12.21 -12.10
CA LEU A 7 1.31 -12.02 -11.28
C LEU A 7 0.29 -13.12 -11.52
N ALA A 8 0.01 -13.44 -12.80
CA ALA A 8 -0.95 -14.49 -13.15
C ALA A 8 -0.49 -15.87 -12.66
N ARG A 9 0.79 -16.19 -12.81
CA ARG A 9 1.34 -17.49 -12.41
C ARG A 9 1.49 -17.63 -10.91
N GLY A 10 2.07 -16.62 -10.24
CA GLY A 10 2.45 -16.68 -8.84
C GLY A 10 1.32 -16.34 -7.88
N LEU A 11 0.55 -15.31 -8.18
CA LEU A 11 -0.49 -14.79 -7.28
C LEU A 11 -1.92 -15.01 -7.80
N LYS A 12 -2.09 -15.56 -8.99
CA LYS A 12 -3.41 -15.72 -9.65
C LYS A 12 -4.13 -14.38 -9.86
N ILE A 13 -3.35 -13.32 -10.07
CA ILE A 13 -3.83 -11.97 -10.35
C ILE A 13 -3.65 -11.68 -11.83
N GLU A 14 -4.76 -11.42 -12.52
CA GLU A 14 -4.76 -10.94 -13.89
C GLU A 14 -4.96 -9.43 -13.91
N ILE A 15 -4.15 -8.73 -14.70
CA ILE A 15 -4.26 -7.28 -14.86
C ILE A 15 -4.60 -6.92 -16.30
N ASP A 16 -5.44 -5.91 -16.45
CA ASP A 16 -5.75 -5.33 -17.75
C ASP A 16 -4.70 -4.28 -18.19
N ASP A 17 -4.90 -3.73 -19.37
CA ASP A 17 -3.96 -2.77 -19.95
C ASP A 17 -3.99 -1.42 -19.20
N VAL A 18 -5.12 -1.05 -18.59
CA VAL A 18 -5.22 0.16 -17.77
C VAL A 18 -4.39 0.01 -16.50
N GLN A 19 -4.53 -1.10 -15.80
CA GLN A 19 -3.76 -1.42 -14.60
C GLN A 19 -2.26 -1.55 -14.90
N GLU A 20 -1.91 -2.19 -16.03
CA GLU A 20 -0.51 -2.28 -16.47
C GLU A 20 0.09 -0.87 -16.69
N ASN A 21 -0.66 0.03 -17.33
CA ASN A 21 -0.26 1.42 -17.51
C ASN A 21 -0.16 2.19 -16.18
N GLN A 22 -1.06 1.93 -15.23
CA GLN A 22 -0.99 2.55 -13.90
C GLN A 22 0.30 2.15 -13.15
N PHE A 23 0.74 0.89 -13.24
CA PHE A 23 2.03 0.47 -12.67
C PHE A 23 3.23 1.15 -13.35
N GLU A 24 3.19 1.31 -14.67
CA GLU A 24 4.25 2.03 -15.39
C GLU A 24 4.31 3.50 -14.97
N LEU A 25 3.19 4.20 -14.95
CA LEU A 25 3.09 5.57 -14.48
C LEU A 25 3.53 5.73 -13.01
N TYR A 26 3.19 4.74 -12.17
CA TYR A 26 3.62 4.72 -10.77
C TYR A 26 5.15 4.65 -10.67
N TYR A 27 5.75 3.72 -11.40
CA TYR A 27 7.21 3.58 -11.45
C TYR A 27 7.88 4.88 -11.91
N GLU A 28 7.48 5.40 -13.08
CA GLU A 28 8.05 6.63 -13.63
C GLU A 28 7.95 7.81 -12.65
N PHE A 29 6.78 8.01 -12.06
CA PHE A 29 6.56 9.09 -11.11
C PHE A 29 7.35 8.90 -9.82
N LEU A 30 7.43 7.68 -9.30
CA LEU A 30 8.24 7.35 -8.13
C LEU A 30 9.71 7.71 -8.36
N ILE A 31 10.28 7.30 -9.49
CA ILE A 31 11.69 7.56 -9.81
C ILE A 31 11.96 9.06 -10.03
N GLU A 32 11.07 9.74 -10.72
CA GLU A 32 11.18 11.19 -10.92
C GLU A 32 11.13 11.93 -9.58
N TYR A 33 10.13 11.64 -8.77
CA TYR A 33 9.93 12.30 -7.48
C TYR A 33 11.01 11.96 -6.45
N ASN A 34 11.56 10.76 -6.54
CA ASN A 34 12.63 10.30 -5.65
C ASN A 34 13.91 11.13 -5.77
N LYS A 35 14.12 11.81 -6.91
CA LYS A 35 15.23 12.75 -7.10
C LYS A 35 15.12 14.00 -6.22
N ILE A 36 13.91 14.35 -5.83
CA ILE A 36 13.60 15.52 -4.99
C ILE A 36 13.46 15.10 -3.52
N THR A 37 12.86 13.95 -3.29
CA THR A 37 12.51 13.46 -1.95
C THR A 37 12.87 11.99 -1.85
N ASN A 38 13.81 11.63 -1.01
CA ASN A 38 14.22 10.25 -0.80
C ASN A 38 13.08 9.38 -0.25
N LEU A 39 12.29 8.80 -1.15
CA LEU A 39 11.14 7.94 -0.82
C LEU A 39 11.55 6.47 -0.73
N THR A 40 12.47 6.05 -1.58
CA THR A 40 12.97 4.68 -1.63
C THR A 40 14.43 4.64 -2.04
N ARG A 41 15.15 3.61 -1.60
CA ARG A 41 16.52 3.30 -2.05
C ARG A 41 16.53 2.41 -3.29
N ILE A 42 15.41 1.77 -3.60
CA ILE A 42 15.24 0.86 -4.73
C ILE A 42 14.76 1.68 -5.92
N THR A 43 15.58 1.78 -6.96
CA THR A 43 15.31 2.63 -8.14
C THR A 43 15.35 1.88 -9.46
N GLU A 44 15.99 0.72 -9.50
CA GLU A 44 16.02 -0.12 -10.70
C GLU A 44 14.63 -0.69 -10.98
N LYS A 45 14.21 -0.64 -12.25
CA LYS A 45 12.84 -0.98 -12.66
C LYS A 45 12.41 -2.36 -12.20
N ASP A 46 13.19 -3.37 -12.47
CA ASP A 46 12.87 -4.74 -12.07
C ASP A 46 12.79 -4.89 -10.54
N GLU A 47 13.67 -4.21 -9.81
CA GLU A 47 13.62 -4.23 -8.35
C GLU A 47 12.38 -3.55 -7.80
N VAL A 48 11.95 -2.41 -8.36
CA VAL A 48 10.71 -1.74 -7.94
C VAL A 48 9.51 -2.63 -8.21
N TYR A 49 9.44 -3.23 -9.40
CA TYR A 49 8.35 -4.13 -9.77
C TYR A 49 8.24 -5.36 -8.87
N TYR A 50 9.36 -5.98 -8.49
CA TYR A 50 9.33 -7.21 -7.68
C TYR A 50 9.40 -6.94 -6.18
N LYS A 51 10.26 -6.04 -5.71
CA LYS A 51 10.44 -5.75 -4.28
C LYS A 51 9.42 -4.78 -3.71
N HIS A 52 8.71 -4.03 -4.57
CA HIS A 52 7.65 -3.12 -4.13
C HIS A 52 6.27 -3.55 -4.63
N PHE A 53 6.03 -3.64 -5.94
CA PHE A 53 4.70 -3.94 -6.45
C PHE A 53 4.29 -5.39 -6.20
N TYR A 54 5.09 -6.34 -6.67
CA TYR A 54 4.79 -7.77 -6.48
C TYR A 54 4.70 -8.14 -4.99
N ASP A 55 5.67 -7.72 -4.20
CA ASP A 55 5.70 -7.94 -2.75
C ASP A 55 4.44 -7.41 -2.06
N SER A 56 4.00 -6.19 -2.42
CA SER A 56 2.75 -5.60 -1.92
C SER A 56 1.52 -6.46 -2.23
N LEU A 57 1.48 -7.07 -3.40
CA LEU A 57 0.36 -7.90 -3.86
C LEU A 57 0.35 -9.30 -3.25
N THR A 58 1.45 -9.77 -2.66
CA THR A 58 1.48 -11.07 -1.96
C THR A 58 0.47 -11.13 -0.81
N MET A 59 0.13 -10.00 -0.21
CA MET A 59 -0.89 -9.92 0.82
C MET A 59 -2.25 -10.46 0.35
N ALA A 60 -2.59 -10.24 -0.91
CA ALA A 60 -3.85 -10.69 -1.49
C ALA A 60 -3.93 -12.21 -1.69
N SER A 61 -2.79 -12.91 -1.75
CA SER A 61 -2.76 -14.36 -2.02
C SER A 61 -3.38 -15.22 -0.91
N SER A 62 -3.45 -14.69 0.31
CA SER A 62 -3.99 -15.39 1.48
C SER A 62 -5.42 -14.97 1.84
N LEU A 63 -6.03 -14.09 1.07
CA LEU A 63 -7.32 -13.47 1.37
C LEU A 63 -8.24 -13.48 0.15
N ASN A 64 -9.56 -13.59 0.41
CA ASN A 64 -10.54 -13.24 -0.60
C ASN A 64 -10.74 -11.72 -0.61
N MET A 65 -10.04 -11.03 -1.48
CA MET A 65 -10.07 -9.57 -1.54
C MET A 65 -11.43 -8.99 -1.94
N ASN A 66 -12.32 -9.79 -2.51
CA ASN A 66 -13.70 -9.37 -2.80
C ASN A 66 -14.53 -9.13 -1.53
N ASP A 67 -14.17 -9.79 -0.42
CA ASP A 67 -14.82 -9.63 0.88
C ASP A 67 -14.23 -8.45 1.69
N VAL A 68 -13.13 -7.86 1.24
CA VAL A 68 -12.46 -6.73 1.87
C VAL A 68 -12.97 -5.42 1.28
N GLN A 69 -13.45 -4.51 2.14
CA GLN A 69 -13.94 -3.19 1.72
C GLN A 69 -12.97 -2.07 2.11
N SER A 70 -12.35 -2.15 3.28
CA SER A 70 -11.54 -1.07 3.85
C SER A 70 -10.17 -1.55 4.33
N ILE A 71 -9.14 -0.77 3.97
CA ILE A 71 -7.76 -1.00 4.41
C ILE A 71 -7.21 0.29 5.00
N CYS A 72 -6.61 0.21 6.19
CA CYS A 72 -5.75 1.25 6.74
C CYS A 72 -4.28 0.84 6.62
N ASP A 73 -3.49 1.68 5.98
CA ASP A 73 -2.05 1.49 5.80
C ASP A 73 -1.29 2.44 6.72
N MET A 74 -0.57 1.88 7.67
CA MET A 74 0.20 2.63 8.66
C MET A 74 1.61 2.90 8.14
N GLY A 75 1.92 4.16 7.81
CA GLY A 75 3.26 4.55 7.39
C GLY A 75 3.67 3.96 6.04
N SER A 76 2.83 4.13 5.01
CA SER A 76 3.01 3.50 3.70
C SER A 76 4.26 3.95 2.92
N GLY A 77 4.93 5.01 3.34
CA GLY A 77 6.06 5.56 2.61
C GLY A 77 5.66 6.06 1.23
N ALA A 78 6.14 5.38 0.20
CA ALA A 78 5.79 5.67 -1.20
C ALA A 78 4.48 4.99 -1.65
N GLY A 79 3.62 4.53 -0.73
CA GLY A 79 2.30 3.95 -1.02
C GLY A 79 2.25 2.42 -0.98
N PHE A 80 3.18 1.77 -0.31
CA PHE A 80 3.23 0.31 -0.24
C PHE A 80 2.75 -0.21 1.12
N PRO A 81 1.89 -1.23 1.16
CA PRO A 81 1.33 -2.02 0.04
C PRO A 81 0.04 -1.48 -0.57
N SER A 82 -0.55 -0.42 -0.01
CA SER A 82 -1.95 -0.04 -0.28
C SER A 82 -2.22 0.45 -1.71
N ILE A 83 -1.33 1.20 -2.34
CA ILE A 83 -1.57 1.70 -3.70
C ILE A 83 -1.50 0.59 -4.76
N PRO A 84 -0.53 -0.34 -4.76
CA PRO A 84 -0.60 -1.52 -5.63
C PRO A 84 -1.90 -2.33 -5.46
N LEU A 85 -2.36 -2.53 -4.22
CA LEU A 85 -3.63 -3.20 -3.95
C LEU A 85 -4.82 -2.42 -4.52
N LYS A 86 -4.82 -1.09 -4.40
CA LYS A 86 -5.88 -0.23 -4.95
C LYS A 86 -5.95 -0.30 -6.48
N ILE A 87 -4.81 -0.39 -7.16
CA ILE A 87 -4.76 -0.57 -8.61
C ILE A 87 -5.44 -1.89 -9.01
N ILE A 88 -5.13 -2.98 -8.31
CA ILE A 88 -5.69 -4.31 -8.62
C ILE A 88 -7.16 -4.44 -8.18
N TYR A 89 -7.52 -3.86 -7.05
CA TYR A 89 -8.85 -3.95 -6.44
C TYR A 89 -9.49 -2.56 -6.30
N PRO A 90 -10.03 -1.99 -7.40
CA PRO A 90 -10.52 -0.61 -7.41
C PRO A 90 -11.68 -0.33 -6.43
N HIS A 91 -12.40 -1.36 -5.97
CA HIS A 91 -13.48 -1.23 -5.00
C HIS A 91 -13.01 -0.88 -3.58
N LEU A 92 -11.72 -1.10 -3.27
CA LEU A 92 -11.18 -0.86 -1.94
C LEU A 92 -11.25 0.61 -1.55
N GLN A 93 -11.63 0.85 -0.30
CA GLN A 93 -11.49 2.13 0.38
C GLN A 93 -10.18 2.11 1.16
N ILE A 94 -9.23 2.93 0.74
CA ILE A 94 -7.90 2.99 1.33
C ILE A 94 -7.77 4.22 2.21
N THR A 95 -7.25 4.04 3.42
CA THR A 95 -6.80 5.12 4.29
C THR A 95 -5.30 4.95 4.55
N ILE A 96 -4.52 5.97 4.25
CA ILE A 96 -3.08 5.98 4.51
C ILE A 96 -2.79 7.02 5.59
N VAL A 97 -2.18 6.59 6.68
CA VAL A 97 -1.74 7.46 7.77
C VAL A 97 -0.22 7.54 7.77
N ASP A 98 0.33 8.73 7.58
CA ASP A 98 1.78 8.96 7.60
C ASP A 98 2.10 10.26 8.34
N SER A 99 3.12 10.23 9.17
CA SER A 99 3.57 11.39 9.96
C SER A 99 4.43 12.38 9.17
N LEU A 100 4.91 11.99 7.99
CA LEU A 100 5.76 12.82 7.15
C LEU A 100 4.96 13.50 6.04
N ASN A 101 4.76 14.81 6.16
CA ASN A 101 4.00 15.59 5.18
C ASN A 101 4.54 15.44 3.75
N LYS A 102 5.84 15.32 3.57
CA LYS A 102 6.45 15.11 2.25
C LYS A 102 5.95 13.85 1.53
N ARG A 103 5.64 12.79 2.29
CA ARG A 103 5.05 11.54 1.77
C ARG A 103 3.59 11.74 1.41
N ILE A 104 2.83 12.43 2.25
CA ILE A 104 1.43 12.80 1.97
C ILE A 104 1.33 13.62 0.68
N VAL A 105 2.21 14.60 0.47
CA VAL A 105 2.24 15.41 -0.76
C VAL A 105 2.55 14.54 -1.98
N PHE A 106 3.53 13.65 -1.89
CA PHE A 106 3.82 12.69 -2.96
C PHE A 106 2.60 11.82 -3.28
N LEU A 107 2.00 11.20 -2.26
CA LEU A 107 0.86 10.30 -2.42
C LEU A 107 -0.35 11.00 -3.04
N LYS A 108 -0.61 12.26 -2.67
CA LYS A 108 -1.68 13.05 -3.27
C LYS A 108 -1.50 13.20 -4.77
N LYS A 109 -0.29 13.57 -5.22
CA LYS A 109 0.03 13.71 -6.64
C LYS A 109 -0.01 12.36 -7.37
N LEU A 110 0.44 11.29 -6.72
CA LEU A 110 0.39 9.94 -7.26
C LEU A 110 -1.04 9.48 -7.51
N ILE A 111 -1.92 9.65 -6.53
CA ILE A 111 -3.34 9.29 -6.61
C ILE A 111 -4.03 10.02 -7.77
N GLU A 112 -3.76 11.32 -7.92
CA GLU A 112 -4.27 12.14 -9.02
C GLU A 112 -3.74 11.62 -10.37
N LYS A 113 -2.44 11.32 -10.47
CA LYS A 113 -1.79 10.82 -11.68
C LYS A 113 -2.29 9.45 -12.13
N LEU A 114 -2.63 8.59 -11.17
CA LEU A 114 -3.14 7.25 -11.42
C LEU A 114 -4.68 7.18 -11.54
N ASP A 115 -5.37 8.31 -11.38
CA ASP A 115 -6.84 8.42 -11.37
C ASP A 115 -7.50 7.44 -10.37
N LEU A 116 -6.99 7.42 -9.14
CA LEU A 116 -7.49 6.54 -8.09
C LEU A 116 -8.51 7.27 -7.22
N ASN A 117 -9.67 6.65 -7.04
CA ASN A 117 -10.74 7.14 -6.18
C ASN A 117 -10.75 6.44 -4.81
N ASN A 118 -11.44 7.00 -3.83
CA ASN A 118 -11.62 6.40 -2.49
C ASN A 118 -10.29 6.09 -1.77
N VAL A 119 -9.33 7.00 -1.89
CA VAL A 119 -8.08 6.99 -1.12
C VAL A 119 -8.05 8.23 -0.23
N THR A 120 -8.05 8.00 1.08
CA THR A 120 -7.96 9.04 2.10
C THR A 120 -6.53 9.11 2.62
N LEU A 121 -5.94 10.31 2.58
CA LEU A 121 -4.60 10.56 3.11
C LEU A 121 -4.71 11.34 4.43
N VAL A 122 -4.06 10.85 5.47
CA VAL A 122 -4.06 11.43 6.80
C VAL A 122 -2.63 11.77 7.21
N HIS A 123 -2.35 13.07 7.37
CA HIS A 123 -1.08 13.52 7.93
C HIS A 123 -1.20 13.56 9.46
N ASP A 124 -0.87 12.46 10.09
CA ASP A 124 -0.90 12.30 11.53
C ASP A 124 0.07 11.20 11.99
N ARG A 125 0.34 11.15 13.27
CA ARG A 125 1.00 10.01 13.90
C ARG A 125 -0.02 8.87 14.06
N VAL A 126 0.42 7.66 13.75
CA VAL A 126 -0.47 6.48 13.84
C VAL A 126 -1.03 6.31 15.26
N GLU A 127 -0.23 6.59 16.29
CA GLU A 127 -0.63 6.51 17.69
C GLU A 127 -1.82 7.42 18.01
N HIS A 128 -1.87 8.61 17.44
CA HIS A 128 -3.00 9.53 17.61
C HIS A 128 -4.22 9.07 16.82
N TYR A 129 -4.02 8.76 15.56
CA TYR A 129 -5.09 8.31 14.68
C TYR A 129 -5.81 7.06 15.22
N ALA A 130 -5.05 6.11 15.76
CA ALA A 130 -5.59 4.86 16.29
C ALA A 130 -6.55 5.05 17.47
N LEU A 131 -6.37 6.10 18.29
CA LEU A 131 -7.23 6.36 19.44
C LEU A 131 -8.69 6.61 19.04
N ASP A 132 -8.91 7.31 17.93
CA ASP A 132 -10.24 7.72 17.48
C ASP A 132 -10.84 6.79 16.40
N HIS A 133 -10.08 5.78 15.95
CA HIS A 133 -10.45 4.94 14.80
C HIS A 133 -10.43 3.44 15.11
N GLN A 134 -10.94 3.08 16.30
CA GLN A 134 -10.99 1.68 16.72
C GLN A 134 -12.06 0.89 15.98
N GLN A 135 -11.76 -0.38 15.66
CA GLN A 135 -12.66 -1.34 14.99
C GLN A 135 -13.29 -0.81 13.68
N GLN A 136 -12.54 -0.07 12.87
CA GLN A 136 -13.07 0.56 11.66
C GLN A 136 -12.70 -0.13 10.35
N PHE A 137 -11.58 -0.87 10.32
CA PHE A 137 -11.04 -1.37 9.07
C PHE A 137 -11.11 -2.89 8.98
N ASP A 138 -11.41 -3.40 7.79
CA ASP A 138 -11.35 -4.84 7.51
C ASP A 138 -9.92 -5.37 7.58
N ILE A 139 -8.98 -4.57 7.07
CA ILE A 139 -7.54 -4.84 7.17
C ILE A 139 -6.83 -3.60 7.68
N VAL A 140 -5.91 -3.80 8.62
CA VAL A 140 -4.88 -2.82 8.99
C VAL A 140 -3.53 -3.41 8.64
N THR A 141 -2.70 -2.66 7.94
CA THR A 141 -1.41 -3.14 7.48
C THR A 141 -0.29 -2.15 7.76
N ALA A 142 0.91 -2.66 7.87
CA ALA A 142 2.14 -1.89 7.93
C ALA A 142 3.25 -2.63 7.19
N ARG A 143 4.12 -1.88 6.54
CA ARG A 143 5.32 -2.40 5.91
C ARG A 143 6.54 -1.62 6.39
N ALA A 144 7.56 -2.34 6.89
CA ALA A 144 8.83 -1.75 7.35
C ALA A 144 8.70 -0.62 8.40
N LEU A 145 7.65 -0.64 9.22
CA LEU A 145 7.35 0.40 10.22
C LEU A 145 7.92 0.07 11.62
N GLY A 146 9.09 -0.53 11.72
CA GLY A 146 9.75 -0.74 13.00
C GLY A 146 9.38 -2.04 13.73
N ASN A 147 9.32 -2.01 15.07
CA ASN A 147 9.09 -3.20 15.89
C ASN A 147 7.66 -3.75 15.74
N LEU A 148 7.53 -5.06 15.51
CA LEU A 148 6.24 -5.72 15.31
C LEU A 148 5.32 -5.57 16.52
N SER A 149 5.83 -5.63 17.74
CA SER A 149 5.03 -5.44 18.95
C SER A 149 4.35 -4.07 18.96
N LEU A 150 5.12 -3.02 18.70
CA LEU A 150 4.63 -1.65 18.70
C LEU A 150 3.58 -1.40 17.60
N ILE A 151 3.84 -1.88 16.37
CA ILE A 151 2.88 -1.71 15.28
C ILE A 151 1.62 -2.54 15.49
N SER A 152 1.72 -3.70 16.16
CA SER A 152 0.56 -4.51 16.52
C SER A 152 -0.32 -3.82 17.57
N GLU A 153 0.29 -3.19 18.56
CA GLU A 153 -0.44 -2.42 19.59
C GLU A 153 -1.24 -1.26 18.99
N MET A 154 -0.76 -0.66 17.92
CA MET A 154 -1.47 0.41 17.21
C MET A 154 -2.49 -0.12 16.21
N GLY A 155 -2.16 -1.18 15.48
CA GLY A 155 -2.94 -1.65 14.35
C GLY A 155 -4.11 -2.56 14.73
N ILE A 156 -3.91 -3.46 15.68
CA ILE A 156 -4.95 -4.41 16.10
C ILE A 156 -6.23 -3.70 16.59
N PRO A 157 -6.15 -2.65 17.44
CA PRO A 157 -7.34 -1.94 17.89
C PRO A 157 -8.16 -1.30 16.77
N MET A 158 -7.53 -0.86 15.68
CA MET A 158 -8.22 -0.29 14.53
C MET A 158 -8.91 -1.32 13.64
N THR A 159 -8.59 -2.60 13.82
CA THR A 159 -9.13 -3.71 13.04
C THR A 159 -10.51 -4.11 13.54
N LYS A 160 -11.47 -4.32 12.63
CA LYS A 160 -12.80 -4.86 12.96
C LYS A 160 -12.70 -6.25 13.58
N MET A 161 -13.74 -6.69 14.32
CA MET A 161 -13.80 -7.97 15.00
C MET A 161 -13.41 -9.16 14.13
N ASN A 162 -13.84 -9.22 12.89
CA ASN A 162 -13.50 -10.29 11.94
C ASN A 162 -12.45 -9.84 10.92
N GLY A 163 -11.80 -8.72 11.17
CA GLY A 163 -10.75 -8.18 10.33
C GLY A 163 -9.39 -8.83 10.58
N ARG A 164 -8.38 -8.33 9.88
CA ARG A 164 -7.01 -8.83 9.97
C ARG A 164 -6.01 -7.69 10.10
N PHE A 165 -5.06 -7.87 11.00
CA PHE A 165 -3.84 -7.08 11.03
C PHE A 165 -2.75 -7.83 10.29
N ILE A 166 -2.16 -7.21 9.28
CA ILE A 166 -1.15 -7.83 8.40
C ILE A 166 0.11 -6.97 8.36
N ALA A 167 1.19 -7.47 8.91
CA ALA A 167 2.50 -6.83 8.84
C ALA A 167 3.33 -7.45 7.73
N LEU A 168 3.76 -6.64 6.76
CA LEU A 168 4.71 -7.05 5.74
C LEU A 168 6.14 -6.75 6.23
N LYS A 169 6.92 -7.79 6.46
CA LYS A 169 8.33 -7.68 6.84
C LYS A 169 9.21 -7.99 5.64
N GLY A 170 10.22 -7.13 5.41
CA GLY A 170 11.30 -7.45 4.49
C GLY A 170 12.12 -8.65 5.03
N ILE A 171 12.68 -9.41 4.11
CA ILE A 171 13.70 -10.41 4.45
C ILE A 171 14.96 -9.61 4.82
N ASN A 172 15.41 -9.75 6.07
CA ASN A 172 16.70 -9.20 6.51
C ASN A 172 17.84 -10.06 5.96
#